data_88b9cf6c9c42e997bd5c4ba988f648ef
#
_entry.id   88b9cf6c9c42e997bd5c4ba988f648ef
#
_cell.length_a   1.000
_cell.length_b   1.000
_cell.length_c   1.000
_cell.angle_alpha   90.00
_cell.angle_beta   90.00
_cell.angle_gamma   90.00
#
_symmetry.space_group_name_H-M   'P 1'
#
loop_
_entity.id
_entity.type
_entity.pdbx_description
1 polymer ?
#
loop_
_entity_poly.entity_id
_entity_poly.type
_entity_poly.pdbx_seq_one_letter_code
_entity_poly.pdbx_strand_id
1 'polypeptide(L)'
;MFKRILIAEDQETQNISLQKTLADLGTEKPEYVYYCDDALTWIKNAVKTEQPYDLLITDLYFEEDHNRQKIAGGAELIKAAKEVQPDLKTLVFSGESKTAIIDLLFKEMHIDGYVRKARHDAQYLKLAISAIHNRKKYLSPDLKLARKENNSHDFTDLDIAIISQLVDGTPQKNIHYYLQENNIKPSGLSSIEKRLNLMKEVLGFSKN
;
A
#
# COMPACT_ATOMS: atom_id res chain seq x y z
N MET A 1 -8.08 -23.49 0.24
CA MET A 1 -8.56 -22.30 0.97
C MET A 1 -7.75 -22.16 2.24
N PHE A 2 -7.47 -20.93 2.71
CA PHE A 2 -6.80 -20.70 3.99
C PHE A 2 -7.63 -21.27 5.14
N LYS A 3 -6.97 -21.90 6.10
CA LYS A 3 -7.63 -22.53 7.26
C LYS A 3 -7.75 -21.54 8.42
N ARG A 4 -6.67 -20.84 8.73
CA ARG A 4 -6.63 -19.86 9.83
C ARG A 4 -6.34 -18.47 9.32
N ILE A 5 -7.30 -17.58 9.51
CA ILE A 5 -7.23 -16.16 9.08
C ILE A 5 -7.36 -15.28 10.31
N LEU A 6 -6.43 -14.34 10.47
CA LEU A 6 -6.51 -13.27 11.46
C LEU A 6 -6.87 -11.97 10.77
N ILE A 7 -7.83 -11.24 11.32
CA ILE A 7 -8.22 -9.90 10.91
C ILE A 7 -7.76 -8.91 11.99
N ALA A 8 -7.05 -7.86 11.59
CA ALA A 8 -6.75 -6.69 12.41
C ALA A 8 -7.42 -5.47 11.79
N GLU A 9 -8.53 -5.03 12.38
CA GLU A 9 -9.41 -3.97 11.89
C GLU A 9 -10.08 -3.30 13.08
N ASP A 10 -9.91 -2.00 13.25
CA ASP A 10 -10.46 -1.23 14.39
C ASP A 10 -11.93 -0.84 14.20
N GLN A 11 -12.40 -0.76 12.95
CA GLN A 11 -13.79 -0.44 12.65
C GLN A 11 -14.69 -1.69 12.69
N GLU A 12 -15.59 -1.75 13.65
CA GLU A 12 -16.49 -2.90 13.86
C GLU A 12 -17.31 -3.25 12.60
N THR A 13 -17.84 -2.25 11.90
CA THR A 13 -18.65 -2.46 10.69
C THR A 13 -17.84 -3.10 9.57
N GLN A 14 -16.58 -2.70 9.40
CA GLN A 14 -15.66 -3.29 8.43
C GLN A 14 -15.30 -4.73 8.81
N ASN A 15 -15.08 -4.96 10.10
CA ASN A 15 -14.80 -6.30 10.62
C ASN A 15 -15.95 -7.27 10.36
N ILE A 16 -17.20 -6.87 10.62
CA ILE A 16 -18.39 -7.68 10.33
C ILE A 16 -18.50 -7.98 8.83
N SER A 17 -18.25 -6.98 7.97
CA SER A 17 -18.25 -7.14 6.52
C SER A 17 -17.18 -8.12 6.03
N LEU A 18 -15.96 -8.03 6.58
CA LEU A 18 -14.87 -8.96 6.30
C LEU A 18 -15.24 -10.39 6.69
N GLN A 19 -15.73 -10.60 7.91
CA GLN A 19 -16.13 -11.93 8.40
C GLN A 19 -17.23 -12.55 7.51
N LYS A 20 -18.25 -11.75 7.13
CA LYS A 20 -19.30 -12.21 6.23
C LYS A 20 -18.76 -12.61 4.86
N THR A 21 -17.87 -11.80 4.29
CA THR A 21 -17.26 -12.06 2.98
C THR A 21 -16.41 -13.33 3.01
N LEU A 22 -15.69 -13.57 4.11
CA LEU A 22 -14.89 -14.79 4.32
C LEU A 22 -15.78 -16.02 4.50
N ALA A 23 -16.88 -15.92 5.26
CA ALA A 23 -17.85 -16.99 5.42
C ALA A 23 -18.47 -17.42 4.09
N ASP A 24 -18.78 -16.46 3.19
CA ASP A 24 -19.27 -16.73 1.83
C ASP A 24 -18.27 -17.51 0.97
N LEU A 25 -16.97 -17.47 1.31
CA LEU A 25 -15.93 -18.27 0.65
C LEU A 25 -15.74 -19.65 1.25
N GLY A 26 -16.56 -20.01 2.26
CA GLY A 26 -16.45 -21.28 2.97
C GLY A 26 -15.18 -21.40 3.82
N THR A 27 -14.60 -20.28 4.25
CA THR A 27 -13.51 -20.30 5.24
C THR A 27 -14.07 -20.61 6.61
N GLU A 28 -13.30 -21.32 7.44
CA GLU A 28 -13.60 -21.42 8.86
C GLU A 28 -13.70 -20.02 9.47
N LYS A 29 -14.39 -19.91 10.62
CA LYS A 29 -14.63 -18.62 11.27
C LYS A 29 -13.29 -17.88 11.49
N PRO A 30 -13.06 -16.73 10.86
CA PRO A 30 -11.83 -15.97 11.06
C PRO A 30 -11.76 -15.43 12.49
N GLU A 31 -10.56 -15.39 13.02
CA GLU A 31 -10.27 -14.70 14.27
C GLU A 31 -10.05 -13.22 13.99
N TYR A 32 -10.43 -12.34 14.91
CA TYR A 32 -10.29 -10.89 14.72
C TYR A 32 -9.90 -10.17 16.00
N VAL A 33 -9.20 -9.06 15.80
CA VAL A 33 -8.77 -8.14 16.86
C VAL A 33 -8.92 -6.69 16.40
N TYR A 34 -9.08 -5.77 17.35
CA TYR A 34 -9.21 -4.34 17.07
C TYR A 34 -7.88 -3.57 17.17
N TYR A 35 -6.84 -4.20 17.72
CA TYR A 35 -5.54 -3.57 17.99
C TYR A 35 -4.40 -4.32 17.34
N CYS A 36 -3.42 -3.58 16.85
CA CYS A 36 -2.22 -4.17 16.23
C CYS A 36 -1.37 -4.96 17.23
N ASP A 37 -1.27 -4.50 18.49
CA ASP A 37 -0.52 -5.21 19.54
C ASP A 37 -1.15 -6.56 19.88
N ASP A 38 -2.49 -6.64 19.88
CA ASP A 38 -3.20 -7.90 20.07
C ASP A 38 -2.96 -8.85 18.89
N ALA A 39 -3.04 -8.32 17.65
CA ALA A 39 -2.75 -9.11 16.47
C ALA A 39 -1.37 -9.76 16.53
N LEU A 40 -0.34 -8.97 16.87
CA LEU A 40 1.03 -9.49 17.01
C LEU A 40 1.14 -10.52 18.14
N THR A 41 0.45 -10.28 19.25
CA THR A 41 0.42 -11.21 20.39
C THR A 41 -0.22 -12.55 19.99
N TRP A 42 -1.32 -12.51 19.26
CA TRP A 42 -2.01 -13.71 18.76
C TRP A 42 -1.14 -14.49 17.76
N ILE A 43 -0.47 -13.80 16.83
CA ILE A 43 0.46 -14.44 15.89
C ILE A 43 1.61 -15.13 16.65
N LYS A 44 2.22 -14.46 17.63
CA LYS A 44 3.29 -15.05 18.46
C LYS A 44 2.81 -16.31 19.20
N ASN A 45 1.61 -16.27 19.77
CA ASN A 45 1.03 -17.41 20.48
C ASN A 45 0.70 -18.55 19.51
N ALA A 46 0.16 -18.24 18.33
CA ALA A 46 -0.16 -19.24 17.31
C ALA A 46 1.10 -20.00 16.83
N VAL A 47 2.20 -19.28 16.63
CA VAL A 47 3.49 -19.92 16.29
C VAL A 47 4.01 -20.79 17.42
N LYS A 48 3.93 -20.34 18.68
CA LYS A 48 4.36 -21.12 19.86
C LYS A 48 3.56 -22.42 20.07
N THR A 49 2.28 -22.39 19.69
CA THR A 49 1.39 -23.55 19.82
C THR A 49 1.35 -24.42 18.55
N GLU A 50 2.25 -24.18 17.61
CA GLU A 50 2.34 -24.91 16.33
C GLU A 50 1.04 -24.84 15.49
N GLN A 51 0.27 -23.76 15.66
CA GLN A 51 -0.94 -23.49 14.92
C GLN A 51 -0.87 -22.09 14.26
N PRO A 52 0.10 -21.84 13.37
CA PRO A 52 0.31 -20.54 12.76
C PRO A 52 -0.90 -20.11 11.92
N TYR A 53 -1.05 -18.81 11.72
CA TYR A 53 -2.03 -18.25 10.80
C TYR A 53 -1.55 -18.41 9.36
N ASP A 54 -2.48 -18.69 8.44
CA ASP A 54 -2.19 -18.74 7.00
C ASP A 54 -2.21 -17.37 6.36
N LEU A 55 -3.11 -16.48 6.84
CA LEU A 55 -3.35 -15.15 6.28
C LEU A 55 -3.64 -14.14 7.39
N LEU A 56 -2.97 -13.00 7.32
CA LEU A 56 -3.30 -11.77 8.03
C LEU A 56 -4.00 -10.81 7.07
N ILE A 57 -5.20 -10.33 7.44
CA ILE A 57 -5.89 -9.21 6.77
C ILE A 57 -5.81 -8.04 7.72
N THR A 58 -5.27 -6.90 7.28
CA THR A 58 -5.13 -5.72 8.15
C THR A 58 -5.47 -4.42 7.43
N ASP A 59 -6.06 -3.45 8.15
CA ASP A 59 -6.02 -2.06 7.69
C ASP A 59 -4.60 -1.49 7.83
N LEU A 60 -4.33 -0.36 7.22
CA LEU A 60 -3.10 0.42 7.40
C LEU A 60 -3.20 1.39 8.57
N TYR A 61 -4.36 1.99 8.77
CA TYR A 61 -4.57 3.06 9.72
C TYR A 61 -5.51 2.61 10.82
N PHE A 62 -5.08 2.80 12.05
CA PHE A 62 -5.85 2.49 13.26
C PHE A 62 -6.07 3.78 14.03
N GLU A 63 -7.27 3.98 14.55
CA GLU A 63 -7.60 5.14 15.36
C GLU A 63 -6.91 5.07 16.73
N GLU A 64 -6.32 6.17 17.15
CA GLU A 64 -5.77 6.29 18.50
C GLU A 64 -6.90 6.40 19.50
N ASP A 65 -6.86 5.59 20.55
CA ASP A 65 -7.79 5.64 21.66
C ASP A 65 -7.05 5.73 23.02
N HIS A 66 -7.75 5.40 24.11
CA HIS A 66 -7.17 5.43 25.46
C HIS A 66 -6.17 4.30 25.70
N ASN A 67 -6.11 3.27 24.85
CA ASN A 67 -5.20 2.14 24.94
C ASN A 67 -3.92 2.44 24.16
N ARG A 68 -2.84 2.72 24.87
CA ARG A 68 -1.55 2.97 24.23
C ARG A 68 -1.06 1.71 23.51
N GLN A 69 -0.97 1.80 22.19
CA GLN A 69 -0.38 0.77 21.34
C GLN A 69 1.12 1.01 21.14
N LYS A 70 1.90 -0.07 21.03
CA LYS A 70 3.31 -0.02 20.62
C LYS A 70 3.43 0.00 19.11
N ILE A 71 2.49 -0.66 18.43
CA ILE A 71 2.40 -0.74 16.96
C ILE A 71 1.32 0.24 16.53
N ALA A 72 1.73 1.30 15.85
CA ALA A 72 0.84 2.40 15.49
C ALA A 72 -0.10 2.07 14.30
N GLY A 73 0.21 1.05 13.49
CA GLY A 73 -0.62 0.73 12.32
C GLY A 73 -0.23 -0.55 11.60
N GLY A 74 -1.02 -0.87 10.56
CA GLY A 74 -0.89 -2.14 9.85
C GLY A 74 0.44 -2.36 9.16
N ALA A 75 1.11 -1.30 8.72
CA ALA A 75 2.43 -1.43 8.10
C ALA A 75 3.48 -1.96 9.10
N GLU A 76 3.51 -1.40 10.30
CA GLU A 76 4.39 -1.88 11.37
C GLU A 76 4.00 -3.28 11.84
N LEU A 77 2.68 -3.56 11.91
CA LEU A 77 2.16 -4.89 12.23
C LEU A 77 2.66 -5.94 11.22
N ILE A 78 2.55 -5.66 9.93
CA ILE A 78 3.02 -6.58 8.87
C ILE A 78 4.51 -6.89 9.05
N LYS A 79 5.34 -5.86 9.29
CA LYS A 79 6.77 -6.02 9.50
C LYS A 79 7.04 -6.93 10.71
N ALA A 80 6.47 -6.60 11.87
CA ALA A 80 6.66 -7.37 13.11
C ALA A 80 6.10 -8.79 12.99
N ALA A 81 4.97 -8.98 12.29
CA ALA A 81 4.37 -10.29 12.07
C ALA A 81 5.26 -11.18 11.19
N LYS A 82 5.86 -10.63 10.14
CA LYS A 82 6.80 -11.38 9.27
C LYS A 82 8.13 -11.70 9.93
N GLU A 83 8.57 -10.92 10.89
CA GLU A 83 9.74 -11.27 11.73
C GLU A 83 9.45 -12.52 12.60
N VAL A 84 8.21 -12.68 13.06
CA VAL A 84 7.77 -13.84 13.87
C VAL A 84 7.41 -15.03 12.99
N GLN A 85 6.74 -14.79 11.87
CA GLN A 85 6.26 -15.82 10.94
C GLN A 85 6.54 -15.38 9.49
N PRO A 86 7.73 -15.69 8.93
CA PRO A 86 8.15 -15.21 7.60
C PRO A 86 7.23 -15.64 6.45
N ASP A 87 6.60 -16.81 6.55
CA ASP A 87 5.71 -17.35 5.51
C ASP A 87 4.26 -16.87 5.60
N LEU A 88 3.93 -16.03 6.61
CA LEU A 88 2.59 -15.47 6.80
C LEU A 88 2.17 -14.68 5.57
N LYS A 89 1.05 -15.07 4.96
CA LYS A 89 0.46 -14.29 3.87
C LYS A 89 -0.19 -13.03 4.42
N THR A 90 -0.07 -11.93 3.68
CA THR A 90 -0.57 -10.63 4.13
C THR A 90 -1.41 -9.97 3.05
N LEU A 91 -2.62 -9.57 3.43
CA LEU A 91 -3.56 -8.81 2.62
C LEU A 91 -3.88 -7.50 3.34
N VAL A 92 -3.57 -6.40 2.70
CA VAL A 92 -3.97 -5.07 3.18
C VAL A 92 -5.36 -4.74 2.65
N PHE A 93 -6.26 -4.32 3.55
CA PHE A 93 -7.61 -3.87 3.25
C PHE A 93 -7.79 -2.46 3.82
N SER A 94 -7.61 -1.42 2.99
CA SER A 94 -7.52 -0.03 3.45
C SER A 94 -8.16 0.97 2.49
N GLY A 95 -8.54 2.13 2.99
CA GLY A 95 -9.03 3.27 2.19
C GLY A 95 -7.93 4.01 1.43
N GLU A 96 -6.65 3.76 1.73
CA GLU A 96 -5.53 4.45 1.07
C GLU A 96 -5.48 4.16 -0.43
N SER A 97 -5.29 5.21 -1.23
CA SER A 97 -5.27 5.12 -2.70
C SER A 97 -3.97 5.63 -3.33
N LYS A 98 -3.05 6.18 -2.53
CA LYS A 98 -1.76 6.68 -3.03
C LYS A 98 -0.90 5.53 -3.52
N THR A 99 -0.67 5.48 -4.82
CA THR A 99 0.07 4.39 -5.47
C THR A 99 1.49 4.25 -4.92
N ALA A 100 2.16 5.34 -4.56
CA ALA A 100 3.49 5.32 -3.97
C ALA A 100 3.55 4.56 -2.63
N ILE A 101 2.55 4.74 -1.76
CA ILE A 101 2.44 4.00 -0.50
C ILE A 101 2.20 2.52 -0.78
N ILE A 102 1.28 2.22 -1.70
CA ILE A 102 0.94 0.85 -2.06
C ILE A 102 2.14 0.12 -2.68
N ASP A 103 2.91 0.81 -3.55
CA ASP A 103 4.13 0.26 -4.15
C ASP A 103 5.19 -0.05 -3.10
N LEU A 104 5.35 0.83 -2.10
CA LEU A 104 6.24 0.62 -0.96
C LEU A 104 5.86 -0.65 -0.18
N LEU A 105 4.57 -0.86 0.10
CA LEU A 105 4.08 -2.05 0.78
C LEU A 105 4.43 -3.34 0.03
N PHE A 106 4.24 -3.35 -1.30
CA PHE A 106 4.60 -4.51 -2.12
C PHE A 106 6.11 -4.73 -2.20
N LYS A 107 6.90 -3.66 -2.27
CA LYS A 107 8.34 -3.70 -2.52
C LYS A 107 9.12 -4.00 -1.24
N GLU A 108 8.84 -3.25 -0.17
CA GLU A 108 9.61 -3.31 1.06
C GLU A 108 9.02 -4.27 2.10
N MET A 109 7.69 -4.36 2.18
CA MET A 109 7.01 -5.23 3.15
C MET A 109 6.55 -6.55 2.56
N HIS A 110 6.76 -6.74 1.24
CA HIS A 110 6.45 -7.98 0.55
C HIS A 110 5.03 -8.49 0.80
N ILE A 111 4.04 -7.57 0.80
CA ILE A 111 2.64 -7.97 0.94
C ILE A 111 2.20 -8.83 -0.25
N ASP A 112 1.23 -9.72 0.00
CA ASP A 112 0.70 -10.63 -1.03
C ASP A 112 -0.50 -10.01 -1.76
N GLY A 113 -1.24 -9.10 -1.11
CA GLY A 113 -2.36 -8.41 -1.73
C GLY A 113 -2.69 -7.07 -1.13
N TYR A 114 -3.39 -6.26 -1.94
CA TYR A 114 -3.98 -5.00 -1.54
C TYR A 114 -5.39 -4.86 -2.12
N VAL A 115 -6.36 -4.61 -1.25
CA VAL A 115 -7.75 -4.30 -1.62
C VAL A 115 -8.11 -2.94 -1.06
N ARG A 116 -8.55 -2.02 -1.93
CA ARG A 116 -9.04 -0.72 -1.49
C ARG A 116 -10.47 -0.82 -0.98
N LYS A 117 -10.75 -0.27 0.20
CA LYS A 117 -12.10 -0.07 0.73
C LYS A 117 -12.87 0.85 -0.22
N ALA A 118 -13.79 0.31 -1.02
CA ALA A 118 -14.54 1.02 -2.06
C ALA A 118 -15.85 0.27 -2.36
N ARG A 119 -16.62 0.76 -3.36
CA ARG A 119 -17.95 0.24 -3.71
C ARG A 119 -18.02 -1.28 -3.94
N HIS A 120 -16.97 -1.91 -4.45
CA HIS A 120 -16.93 -3.33 -4.81
C HIS A 120 -15.88 -4.11 -4.00
N ASP A 121 -15.52 -3.63 -2.81
CA ASP A 121 -14.45 -4.18 -1.99
C ASP A 121 -14.70 -5.65 -1.59
N ALA A 122 -15.92 -6.05 -1.25
CA ALA A 122 -16.25 -7.43 -0.94
C ALA A 122 -15.96 -8.39 -2.12
N GLN A 123 -16.25 -7.98 -3.35
CA GLN A 123 -15.91 -8.76 -4.54
C GLN A 123 -14.39 -8.84 -4.73
N TYR A 124 -13.70 -7.71 -4.59
CA TYR A 124 -12.24 -7.65 -4.75
C TYR A 124 -11.53 -8.43 -3.64
N LEU A 125 -12.08 -8.45 -2.43
CA LEU A 125 -11.57 -9.25 -1.34
C LEU A 125 -11.61 -10.75 -1.66
N LYS A 126 -12.75 -11.24 -2.20
CA LYS A 126 -12.88 -12.64 -2.64
C LYS A 126 -11.84 -13.01 -3.71
N LEU A 127 -11.64 -12.13 -4.69
CA LEU A 127 -10.62 -12.32 -5.74
C LEU A 127 -9.19 -12.28 -5.18
N ALA A 128 -8.92 -11.37 -4.23
CA ALA A 128 -7.62 -11.26 -3.59
C ALA A 128 -7.26 -12.53 -2.81
N ILE A 129 -8.17 -13.03 -1.98
CA ILE A 129 -7.97 -14.24 -1.19
C ILE A 129 -7.70 -15.45 -2.10
N SER A 130 -8.48 -15.60 -3.17
CA SER A 130 -8.27 -16.65 -4.16
C SER A 130 -6.92 -16.52 -4.86
N ALA A 131 -6.51 -15.31 -5.25
CA ALA A 131 -5.23 -15.07 -5.90
C ALA A 131 -4.06 -15.40 -4.96
N ILE A 132 -4.10 -14.93 -3.71
CA ILE A 132 -3.05 -15.14 -2.71
C ILE A 132 -2.94 -16.64 -2.37
N HIS A 133 -4.05 -17.33 -2.22
CA HIS A 133 -4.06 -18.78 -2.00
C HIS A 133 -3.34 -19.53 -3.15
N ASN A 134 -3.49 -19.03 -4.38
CA ASN A 134 -2.79 -19.54 -5.56
C ASN A 134 -1.38 -18.91 -5.75
N ARG A 135 -0.80 -18.34 -4.70
CA ARG A 135 0.55 -17.73 -4.70
C ARG A 135 0.73 -16.60 -5.71
N LYS A 136 -0.36 -15.91 -6.07
CA LYS A 136 -0.35 -14.74 -6.95
C LYS A 136 -0.55 -13.48 -6.14
N LYS A 137 0.19 -12.42 -6.47
CA LYS A 137 -0.05 -11.10 -5.89
C LYS A 137 -1.34 -10.49 -6.43
N TYR A 138 -2.04 -9.72 -5.59
CA TYR A 138 -3.29 -9.07 -5.96
C TYR A 138 -3.26 -7.58 -5.67
N LEU A 139 -3.79 -6.80 -6.59
CA LEU A 139 -4.06 -5.36 -6.43
C LEU A 139 -5.45 -5.06 -7.00
N SER A 140 -6.27 -4.28 -6.28
CA SER A 140 -7.60 -3.88 -6.75
C SER A 140 -7.57 -3.28 -8.16
N PRO A 141 -8.55 -3.60 -9.03
CA PRO A 141 -8.56 -3.14 -10.43
C PRO A 141 -8.54 -1.63 -10.60
N ASP A 142 -9.23 -0.89 -9.74
CA ASP A 142 -9.25 0.57 -9.73
C ASP A 142 -7.85 1.17 -9.46
N LEU A 143 -7.08 0.58 -8.57
CA LEU A 143 -5.70 0.97 -8.33
C LEU A 143 -4.76 0.57 -9.47
N LYS A 144 -5.04 -0.54 -10.16
CA LYS A 144 -4.27 -0.92 -11.37
C LYS A 144 -4.44 0.10 -12.49
N LEU A 145 -5.66 0.65 -12.65
CA LEU A 145 -5.93 1.70 -13.62
C LEU A 145 -5.20 2.99 -13.24
N ALA A 146 -5.34 3.46 -11.99
CA ALA A 146 -4.62 4.63 -11.48
C ALA A 146 -3.09 4.48 -11.60
N ARG A 147 -2.57 3.26 -11.36
CA ARG A 147 -1.14 2.96 -11.53
C ARG A 147 -0.71 3.02 -12.99
N LYS A 148 -1.53 2.56 -13.94
CA LYS A 148 -1.24 2.69 -15.37
C LYS A 148 -1.25 4.14 -15.82
N GLU A 149 -2.20 4.94 -15.32
CA GLU A 149 -2.26 6.36 -15.58
C GLU A 149 -1.08 7.12 -14.97
N ASN A 150 -0.65 6.76 -13.76
CA ASN A 150 0.52 7.33 -13.09
C ASN A 150 1.84 6.80 -13.66
N ASN A 151 1.93 5.57 -14.12
CA ASN A 151 3.10 5.04 -14.83
C ASN A 151 3.21 5.57 -16.27
N SER A 152 2.18 6.23 -16.79
CA SER A 152 2.35 7.09 -17.97
C SER A 152 3.16 8.37 -17.68
N HIS A 153 3.48 8.58 -16.41
CA HIS A 153 4.39 9.59 -15.89
C HIS A 153 5.68 8.95 -15.33
N ASP A 154 6.23 7.97 -16.02
CA ASP A 154 7.63 7.63 -15.81
C ASP A 154 8.44 8.92 -15.96
N PHE A 155 9.21 9.23 -14.91
CA PHE A 155 10.11 10.38 -14.98
C PHE A 155 10.99 10.22 -16.20
N THR A 156 10.80 11.07 -17.17
CA THR A 156 11.59 11.07 -18.38
C THR A 156 13.01 11.56 -18.06
N ASP A 157 13.97 11.34 -18.94
CA ASP A 157 15.33 11.89 -18.80
C ASP A 157 15.30 13.41 -18.58
N LEU A 158 14.32 14.09 -19.17
CA LEU A 158 14.06 15.50 -18.93
C LEU A 158 13.67 15.79 -17.47
N ASP A 159 12.80 14.99 -16.87
CA ASP A 159 12.38 15.20 -15.48
C ASP A 159 13.52 14.94 -14.52
N ILE A 160 14.28 13.89 -14.77
CA ILE A 160 15.47 13.55 -13.99
C ILE A 160 16.48 14.70 -14.06
N ALA A 161 16.72 15.23 -15.25
CA ALA A 161 17.62 16.38 -15.46
C ALA A 161 17.13 17.64 -14.73
N ILE A 162 15.82 17.94 -14.80
CA ILE A 162 15.23 19.09 -14.10
C ILE A 162 15.35 18.93 -12.59
N ILE A 163 15.01 17.75 -12.04
CA ILE A 163 15.08 17.46 -10.60
C ILE A 163 16.54 17.55 -10.12
N SER A 164 17.49 16.96 -10.83
CA SER A 164 18.92 17.01 -10.49
C SER A 164 19.39 18.45 -10.36
N GLN A 165 19.07 19.31 -11.35
CA GLN A 165 19.47 20.71 -11.32
C GLN A 165 18.85 21.47 -10.15
N LEU A 166 17.59 21.17 -9.77
CA LEU A 166 16.97 21.78 -8.60
C LEU A 166 17.62 21.32 -7.29
N VAL A 167 17.98 20.05 -7.18
CA VAL A 167 18.68 19.50 -6.01
C VAL A 167 20.09 20.12 -5.89
N ASP A 168 20.76 20.36 -7.01
CA ASP A 168 22.07 21.05 -7.08
C ASP A 168 21.97 22.57 -6.78
N GLY A 169 20.76 23.06 -6.50
CA GLY A 169 20.54 24.47 -6.17
C GLY A 169 20.46 25.41 -7.38
N THR A 170 20.37 24.88 -8.59
CA THR A 170 20.23 25.71 -9.81
C THR A 170 18.89 26.41 -9.80
N PRO A 171 18.83 27.77 -9.89
CA PRO A 171 17.56 28.48 -9.99
C PRO A 171 16.74 28.00 -11.19
N GLN A 172 15.43 27.79 -11.01
CA GLN A 172 14.54 27.27 -12.06
C GLN A 172 14.70 27.98 -13.41
N LYS A 173 14.85 29.32 -13.39
CA LYS A 173 15.07 30.12 -14.58
C LYS A 173 16.35 29.81 -15.36
N ASN A 174 17.32 29.17 -14.73
CA ASN A 174 18.61 28.82 -15.33
C ASN A 174 18.67 27.38 -15.83
N ILE A 175 17.73 26.53 -15.49
CA ILE A 175 17.71 25.11 -15.88
C ILE A 175 17.72 24.95 -17.40
N HIS A 176 17.09 25.87 -18.13
CA HIS A 176 17.04 25.83 -19.60
C HIS A 176 18.43 25.88 -20.25
N TYR A 177 19.40 26.59 -19.68
CA TYR A 177 20.79 26.63 -20.18
C TYR A 177 21.43 25.23 -20.07
N TYR A 178 21.31 24.60 -18.91
CA TYR A 178 21.82 23.23 -18.70
C TYR A 178 21.23 22.24 -19.70
N LEU A 179 19.89 22.30 -19.91
CA LEU A 179 19.21 21.42 -20.86
C LEU A 179 19.67 21.65 -22.31
N GLN A 180 19.93 22.92 -22.69
CA GLN A 180 20.45 23.25 -24.01
C GLN A 180 21.88 22.73 -24.21
N GLU A 181 22.78 22.97 -23.24
CA GLU A 181 24.16 22.50 -23.28
C GLU A 181 24.25 20.97 -23.38
N ASN A 182 23.34 20.25 -22.74
CA ASN A 182 23.32 18.78 -22.75
C ASN A 182 22.40 18.19 -23.83
N ASN A 183 21.90 19.00 -24.77
CA ASN A 183 20.99 18.58 -25.85
C ASN A 183 19.71 17.86 -25.39
N ILE A 184 19.24 18.15 -24.16
CA ILE A 184 18.00 17.57 -23.61
C ILE A 184 16.81 18.43 -24.07
N LYS A 185 15.86 17.82 -24.76
CA LYS A 185 14.66 18.52 -25.29
C LYS A 185 13.37 17.97 -24.66
N PRO A 186 12.37 18.84 -24.47
CA PRO A 186 12.32 20.28 -24.75
C PRO A 186 13.04 21.10 -23.66
N SER A 187 13.81 22.12 -24.05
CA SER A 187 14.61 22.97 -23.16
C SER A 187 14.04 24.36 -22.90
N GLY A 188 12.85 24.65 -23.39
CA GLY A 188 12.18 25.98 -23.21
C GLY A 188 11.62 26.16 -21.80
N LEU A 189 11.67 27.42 -21.26
CA LEU A 189 11.18 27.75 -19.92
C LEU A 189 9.73 27.29 -19.67
N SER A 190 8.82 27.56 -20.63
CA SER A 190 7.41 27.13 -20.51
C SER A 190 7.25 25.61 -20.45
N SER A 191 8.11 24.87 -21.12
CA SER A 191 8.11 23.41 -21.07
C SER A 191 8.60 22.89 -19.72
N ILE A 192 9.63 23.53 -19.15
CA ILE A 192 10.15 23.23 -17.81
C ILE A 192 9.08 23.52 -16.76
N GLU A 193 8.41 24.67 -16.82
CA GLU A 193 7.33 25.03 -15.90
C GLU A 193 6.16 24.04 -15.96
N LYS A 194 5.72 23.72 -17.18
CA LYS A 194 4.65 22.73 -17.38
C LYS A 194 5.02 21.39 -16.79
N ARG A 195 6.28 20.95 -16.99
CA ARG A 195 6.76 19.67 -16.49
C ARG A 195 6.89 19.65 -14.96
N LEU A 196 7.38 20.74 -14.38
CA LEU A 196 7.45 20.94 -12.92
C LEU A 196 6.07 20.90 -12.26
N ASN A 197 5.09 21.56 -12.86
CA ASN A 197 3.72 21.54 -12.35
C ASN A 197 3.13 20.12 -12.40
N LEU A 198 3.34 19.39 -13.47
CA LEU A 198 2.92 18.01 -13.61
C LEU A 198 3.59 17.11 -12.54
N MET A 199 4.91 17.26 -12.34
CA MET A 199 5.63 16.53 -11.30
C MET A 199 5.12 16.86 -9.89
N LYS A 200 4.80 18.12 -9.61
CA LYS A 200 4.20 18.54 -8.33
C LYS A 200 2.84 17.88 -8.09
N GLU A 201 1.99 17.79 -9.10
CA GLU A 201 0.70 17.08 -9.01
C GLU A 201 0.90 15.59 -8.72
N VAL A 202 1.80 14.93 -9.47
CA VAL A 202 2.11 13.49 -9.32
C VAL A 202 2.70 13.19 -7.94
N LEU A 203 3.56 14.08 -7.42
CA LEU A 203 4.20 13.94 -6.11
C LEU A 203 3.32 14.43 -4.94
N GLY A 204 2.13 14.96 -5.23
CA GLY A 204 1.19 15.43 -4.20
C GLY A 204 1.57 16.78 -3.57
N PHE A 205 2.45 17.55 -4.19
CA PHE A 205 2.80 18.93 -3.78
C PHE A 205 1.81 19.95 -4.38
N SER A 206 0.50 19.70 -4.27
CA SER A 206 -0.50 20.71 -4.64
C SER A 206 -0.40 21.90 -3.67
N LYS A 207 -0.42 23.12 -4.22
CA LYS A 207 -0.50 24.33 -3.39
C LYS A 207 -1.81 24.29 -2.58
N ASN A 208 -1.73 24.41 -1.25
CA ASN A 208 -2.79 25.02 -0.46
C ASN A 208 -2.93 26.50 -0.86
#